data_2f2acb9ab49c349f602c322e18dd6b88
#
_entry.id   2f2acb9ab49c349f602c322e18dd6b88
#
_cell.length_a   1.000
_cell.length_b   1.000
_cell.length_c   1.000
_cell.angle_alpha   90.00
_cell.angle_beta   90.00
_cell.angle_gamma   90.00
#
_symmetry.space_group_name_H-M   'P 1'
#
loop_
_entity.id
_entity.type
_entity.pdbx_description
1 polymer ?
#
loop_
_entity_poly.entity_id
_entity_poly.type
_entity_poly.pdbx_seq_one_letter_code
_entity_poly.pdbx_strand_id
1 'polypeptide(L)'
;MNRFLLAAMTALMLPFTAAADEPVPVEVWVCDYKEGQTLSDLEDWYDDFNKLSDGMDNPNFEAWIWTPFFADLTMGDVLVVTSFPDLESMGQSMMEFFGGDETGALFARYQTIVDCTGRDLWMVQQMRDRD
;
A
#
# COMPACT_ATOMS: atom_id res chain seq x y z
N MET A 1 -38.75 29.72 -52.95
CA MET A 1 -38.77 29.97 -51.49
C MET A 1 -37.98 28.86 -50.81
N ASN A 2 -36.65 29.07 -50.62
CA ASN A 2 -35.74 28.09 -49.96
C ASN A 2 -35.55 28.54 -48.52
N ARG A 3 -36.02 27.70 -47.59
CA ARG A 3 -35.74 27.85 -46.14
C ARG A 3 -34.52 27.02 -45.80
N PHE A 4 -33.39 27.67 -45.63
CA PHE A 4 -32.18 27.07 -45.04
C PHE A 4 -32.38 26.99 -43.54
N LEU A 5 -32.47 25.76 -43.03
CA LEU A 5 -32.38 25.45 -41.59
C LEU A 5 -30.90 25.34 -41.22
N LEU A 6 -30.37 26.36 -40.50
CA LEU A 6 -29.09 26.28 -39.83
C LEU A 6 -29.28 25.46 -38.53
N ALA A 7 -28.77 24.23 -38.52
CA ALA A 7 -28.62 23.46 -37.29
C ALA A 7 -27.37 23.94 -36.53
N ALA A 8 -27.57 24.67 -35.45
CA ALA A 8 -26.50 25.03 -34.54
C ALA A 8 -26.10 23.81 -33.72
N MET A 9 -24.93 23.26 -34.04
CA MET A 9 -24.30 22.17 -33.26
C MET A 9 -23.61 22.78 -32.04
N THR A 10 -24.29 22.82 -30.91
CA THR A 10 -23.69 23.20 -29.61
C THR A 10 -22.85 22.06 -29.11
N ALA A 11 -21.53 22.12 -29.32
CA ALA A 11 -20.60 21.21 -28.71
C ALA A 11 -20.57 21.44 -27.20
N LEU A 12 -21.16 20.51 -26.42
CA LEU A 12 -21.07 20.47 -24.97
C LEU A 12 -19.63 20.06 -24.62
N MET A 13 -18.78 21.05 -24.38
CA MET A 13 -17.48 20.78 -23.73
C MET A 13 -17.74 20.46 -22.26
N LEU A 14 -17.84 19.16 -21.94
CA LEU A 14 -17.79 18.70 -20.57
C LEU A 14 -16.37 18.95 -20.05
N PRO A 15 -16.19 19.70 -18.96
CA PRO A 15 -14.87 19.79 -18.33
C PRO A 15 -14.50 18.38 -17.83
N PHE A 16 -13.45 17.81 -18.40
CA PHE A 16 -12.76 16.68 -17.79
C PHE A 16 -12.11 17.21 -16.51
N THR A 17 -12.82 17.15 -15.40
CA THR A 17 -12.18 17.22 -14.10
C THR A 17 -11.49 15.88 -13.92
N ALA A 18 -10.16 15.83 -14.10
CA ALA A 18 -9.35 14.75 -13.54
C ALA A 18 -9.65 14.79 -12.04
N ALA A 19 -10.43 13.84 -11.56
CA ALA A 19 -10.58 13.63 -10.12
C ALA A 19 -9.19 13.26 -9.61
N ALA A 20 -8.60 14.09 -8.73
CA ALA A 20 -7.43 13.68 -7.99
C ALA A 20 -7.86 12.44 -7.21
N ASP A 21 -7.07 11.37 -7.28
CA ASP A 21 -7.35 10.16 -6.53
C ASP A 21 -7.51 10.49 -5.05
N GLU A 22 -8.50 9.87 -4.41
CA GLU A 22 -8.72 10.08 -2.98
C GLU A 22 -7.48 9.62 -2.19
N PRO A 23 -7.11 10.33 -1.10
CA PRO A 23 -5.99 9.91 -0.27
C PRO A 23 -6.23 8.51 0.31
N VAL A 24 -5.21 7.65 0.20
CA VAL A 24 -5.24 6.29 0.71
C VAL A 24 -4.39 6.14 1.97
N PRO A 25 -4.80 5.32 2.95
CA PRO A 25 -3.99 5.04 4.13
C PRO A 25 -2.79 4.17 3.76
N VAL A 26 -1.61 4.61 4.18
CA VAL A 26 -0.34 3.89 4.02
C VAL A 26 0.32 3.75 5.37
N GLU A 27 0.54 2.53 5.80
CA GLU A 27 1.27 2.20 7.01
C GLU A 27 2.75 1.97 6.68
N VAL A 28 3.62 2.59 7.46
CA VAL A 28 5.07 2.50 7.31
C VAL A 28 5.68 2.01 8.61
N TRP A 29 6.40 0.90 8.55
CA TRP A 29 7.18 0.39 9.66
C TRP A 29 8.66 0.64 9.38
N VAL A 30 9.34 1.25 10.34
CA VAL A 30 10.78 1.52 10.30
C VAL A 30 11.48 0.38 11.03
N CYS A 31 12.28 -0.40 10.32
CA CYS A 31 12.83 -1.64 10.84
C CYS A 31 14.33 -1.75 10.59
N ASP A 32 15.02 -2.44 11.51
CA ASP A 32 16.40 -2.87 11.36
C ASP A 32 16.46 -4.40 11.26
N TYR A 33 17.36 -4.95 10.43
CA TYR A 33 17.55 -6.39 10.38
C TYR A 33 18.19 -6.88 11.68
N LYS A 34 17.68 -8.00 12.20
CA LYS A 34 18.33 -8.69 13.33
C LYS A 34 19.64 -9.30 12.90
N GLU A 35 20.50 -9.60 13.87
CA GLU A 35 21.82 -10.17 13.62
C GLU A 35 21.74 -11.42 12.74
N GLY A 36 22.46 -11.40 11.62
CA GLY A 36 22.50 -12.47 10.63
C GLY A 36 21.32 -12.52 9.66
N GLN A 37 20.35 -11.59 9.79
CA GLN A 37 19.22 -11.49 8.88
C GLN A 37 19.49 -10.47 7.77
N THR A 38 18.84 -10.64 6.63
CA THR A 38 19.05 -9.86 5.42
C THR A 38 17.73 -9.55 4.70
N LEU A 39 17.80 -8.75 3.65
CA LEU A 39 16.67 -8.52 2.74
C LEU A 39 16.11 -9.84 2.19
N SER A 40 16.97 -10.82 1.86
CA SER A 40 16.53 -12.11 1.32
C SER A 40 15.65 -12.88 2.32
N ASP A 41 15.96 -12.82 3.62
CA ASP A 41 15.13 -13.47 4.65
C ASP A 41 13.75 -12.81 4.76
N LEU A 42 13.70 -11.49 4.57
CA LEU A 42 12.44 -10.74 4.55
C LEU A 42 11.64 -11.03 3.27
N GLU A 43 12.29 -11.15 2.11
CA GLU A 43 11.66 -11.55 0.84
C GLU A 43 11.05 -12.95 0.94
N ASP A 44 11.78 -13.92 1.50
CA ASP A 44 11.28 -15.28 1.75
C ASP A 44 10.07 -15.30 2.70
N TRP A 45 10.07 -14.39 3.69
CA TRP A 45 8.91 -14.21 4.57
C TRP A 45 7.70 -13.66 3.77
N TYR A 46 7.92 -12.71 2.86
CA TYR A 46 6.85 -12.15 2.03
C TYR A 46 6.26 -13.17 1.06
N ASP A 47 7.03 -14.14 0.60
CA ASP A 47 6.48 -15.24 -0.23
C ASP A 47 5.43 -16.04 0.53
N ASP A 48 5.63 -16.31 1.82
CA ASP A 48 4.64 -16.98 2.64
C ASP A 48 3.50 -16.06 3.06
N PHE A 49 3.80 -14.78 3.33
CA PHE A 49 2.79 -13.76 3.59
C PHE A 49 1.82 -13.61 2.40
N ASN A 50 2.32 -13.55 1.18
CA ASN A 50 1.49 -13.46 -0.02
C ASN A 50 0.58 -14.67 -0.19
N LYS A 51 1.11 -15.89 -0.01
CA LYS A 51 0.31 -17.13 -0.08
C LYS A 51 -0.82 -17.16 0.95
N LEU A 52 -0.53 -16.70 2.16
CA LEU A 52 -1.52 -16.64 3.22
C LEU A 52 -2.55 -15.54 2.96
N SER A 53 -2.10 -14.37 2.51
CA SER A 53 -2.95 -13.23 2.19
C SER A 53 -3.92 -13.51 1.04
N ASP A 54 -3.49 -14.27 0.03
CA ASP A 54 -4.36 -14.72 -1.07
C ASP A 54 -5.54 -15.57 -0.60
N GLY A 55 -5.44 -16.18 0.58
CA GLY A 55 -6.52 -16.95 1.22
C GLY A 55 -7.40 -16.18 2.19
N MET A 56 -7.11 -14.90 2.43
CA MET A 56 -7.91 -14.04 3.33
C MET A 56 -9.24 -13.64 2.67
N ASP A 57 -10.24 -13.35 3.50
CA ASP A 57 -11.53 -12.81 3.05
C ASP A 57 -11.41 -11.33 2.61
N ASN A 58 -10.46 -10.60 3.21
CA ASN A 58 -10.21 -9.17 2.97
C ASN A 58 -8.74 -8.90 2.58
N PRO A 59 -8.25 -9.41 1.42
CA PRO A 59 -6.87 -9.23 0.98
C PRO A 59 -6.66 -7.89 0.24
N ASN A 60 -7.42 -6.84 0.59
CA ASN A 60 -7.44 -5.57 -0.12
C ASN A 60 -6.32 -4.65 0.38
N PHE A 61 -5.08 -5.03 0.11
CA PHE A 61 -3.90 -4.22 0.41
C PHE A 61 -2.78 -4.50 -0.59
N GLU A 62 -1.86 -3.56 -0.68
CA GLU A 62 -0.59 -3.71 -1.38
C GLU A 62 0.56 -3.56 -0.38
N ALA A 63 1.65 -4.28 -0.58
CA ALA A 63 2.80 -4.24 0.31
C ALA A 63 4.10 -4.03 -0.49
N TRP A 64 5.02 -3.28 0.11
CA TRP A 64 6.35 -3.00 -0.45
C TRP A 64 7.42 -3.08 0.62
N ILE A 65 8.62 -3.41 0.17
CA ILE A 65 9.85 -3.20 0.91
C ILE A 65 10.54 -1.98 0.28
N TRP A 66 10.80 -0.97 1.08
CA TRP A 66 11.59 0.18 0.65
C TRP A 66 12.99 0.10 1.27
N THR A 67 13.98 -0.11 0.41
CA THR A 67 15.39 -0.11 0.81
C THR A 67 15.96 1.29 0.57
N PRO A 68 16.54 1.94 1.59
CA PRO A 68 17.10 3.27 1.42
C PRO A 68 18.30 3.25 0.48
N PHE A 69 18.29 4.13 -0.51
CA PHE A 69 19.43 4.38 -1.40
C PHE A 69 20.21 5.63 -0.96
N PHE A 70 19.47 6.69 -0.62
CA PHE A 70 19.95 7.87 0.10
C PHE A 70 18.96 8.16 1.20
N ALA A 71 19.35 7.94 2.44
CA ALA A 71 18.50 8.21 3.60
C ALA A 71 19.35 8.70 4.77
N ASP A 72 18.70 9.38 5.70
CA ASP A 72 19.29 9.64 7.01
C ASP A 72 19.46 8.31 7.74
N LEU A 73 20.57 8.16 8.46
CA LEU A 73 20.90 6.94 9.23
C LEU A 73 19.88 6.63 10.34
N THR A 74 18.97 7.54 10.61
CA THR A 74 17.87 7.36 11.60
C THR A 74 16.67 6.59 11.04
N MET A 75 16.64 6.29 9.74
CA MET A 75 15.47 5.66 9.10
C MET A 75 15.48 4.13 9.10
N GLY A 76 16.39 3.49 9.83
CA GLY A 76 16.53 2.02 9.84
C GLY A 76 17.15 1.45 8.56
N ASP A 77 17.30 0.13 8.54
CA ASP A 77 17.84 -0.61 7.39
C ASP A 77 16.81 -0.78 6.27
N VAL A 78 15.52 -0.83 6.63
CA VAL A 78 14.41 -1.13 5.73
C VAL A 78 13.10 -0.49 6.21
N LEU A 79 12.27 -0.04 5.27
CA LEU A 79 10.88 0.32 5.55
C LEU A 79 9.96 -0.76 4.99
N VAL A 80 9.07 -1.25 5.82
CA VAL A 80 7.98 -2.15 5.43
C VAL A 80 6.73 -1.31 5.28
N VAL A 81 6.17 -1.30 4.08
CA VAL A 81 5.09 -0.37 3.70
C VAL A 81 3.89 -1.16 3.24
N THR A 82 2.71 -0.81 3.74
CA THR A 82 1.45 -1.42 3.34
C THR A 82 0.42 -0.32 3.05
N SER A 83 -0.22 -0.36 1.89
CA SER A 83 -1.32 0.55 1.57
C SER A 83 -2.65 -0.18 1.49
N PHE A 84 -3.72 0.55 1.77
CA PHE A 84 -5.09 0.06 1.71
C PHE A 84 -5.95 1.03 0.89
N PRO A 85 -7.04 0.56 0.24
CA PRO A 85 -7.94 1.45 -0.51
C PRO A 85 -8.56 2.54 0.37
N ASP A 86 -8.88 2.20 1.62
CA ASP A 86 -9.49 3.08 2.61
C ASP A 86 -9.26 2.55 4.04
N LEU A 87 -9.67 3.33 5.04
CA LEU A 87 -9.49 2.98 6.45
C LEU A 87 -10.39 1.79 6.88
N GLU A 88 -11.52 1.56 6.24
CA GLU A 88 -12.39 0.42 6.53
C GLU A 88 -11.72 -0.88 6.07
N SER A 89 -11.22 -0.92 4.84
CA SER A 89 -10.44 -2.04 4.29
C SER A 89 -9.20 -2.33 5.12
N MET A 90 -8.49 -1.28 5.56
CA MET A 90 -7.36 -1.41 6.49
C MET A 90 -7.78 -2.10 7.77
N GLY A 91 -8.87 -1.64 8.41
CA GLY A 91 -9.36 -2.22 9.65
C GLY A 91 -9.75 -3.70 9.49
N GLN A 92 -10.46 -4.04 8.42
CA GLN A 92 -10.89 -5.41 8.13
C GLN A 92 -9.69 -6.35 7.90
N SER A 93 -8.74 -5.95 7.04
CA SER A 93 -7.54 -6.74 6.74
C SER A 93 -6.67 -6.92 8.00
N MET A 94 -6.49 -5.88 8.81
CA MET A 94 -5.71 -5.96 10.04
C MET A 94 -6.39 -6.86 11.09
N MET A 95 -7.69 -6.75 11.27
CA MET A 95 -8.42 -7.61 12.21
C MET A 95 -8.33 -9.08 11.81
N GLU A 96 -8.43 -9.39 10.53
CA GLU A 96 -8.31 -10.74 10.02
C GLU A 96 -6.88 -11.26 10.18
N PHE A 97 -5.88 -10.47 9.78
CA PHE A 97 -4.47 -10.85 9.89
C PHE A 97 -4.05 -11.09 11.34
N PHE A 98 -4.30 -10.16 12.25
CA PHE A 98 -3.88 -10.30 13.64
C PHE A 98 -4.81 -11.20 14.49
N GLY A 99 -5.98 -11.57 13.98
CA GLY A 99 -6.93 -12.46 14.64
C GLY A 99 -6.75 -13.95 14.32
N GLY A 100 -5.95 -14.30 13.30
CA GLY A 100 -5.75 -15.68 12.86
C GLY A 100 -4.55 -16.36 13.54
N ASP A 101 -4.66 -17.66 13.79
CA ASP A 101 -3.55 -18.44 14.39
C ASP A 101 -2.37 -18.57 13.41
N GLU A 102 -2.63 -18.82 12.12
CA GLU A 102 -1.59 -18.96 11.09
C GLU A 102 -0.88 -17.64 10.84
N THR A 103 -1.63 -16.54 10.78
CA THR A 103 -1.09 -15.19 10.62
C THR A 103 -0.29 -14.77 11.86
N GLY A 104 -0.74 -15.14 13.04
CA GLY A 104 -0.01 -14.92 14.28
C GLY A 104 1.36 -15.62 14.29
N ALA A 105 1.44 -16.88 13.83
CA ALA A 105 2.69 -17.60 13.68
C ALA A 105 3.62 -16.96 12.63
N LEU A 106 3.04 -16.50 11.51
CA LEU A 106 3.78 -15.79 10.46
C LEU A 106 4.34 -14.46 10.99
N PHE A 107 3.54 -13.69 11.73
CA PHE A 107 4.00 -12.45 12.36
C PHE A 107 5.10 -12.67 13.41
N ALA A 108 5.01 -13.74 14.20
CA ALA A 108 6.07 -14.12 15.13
C ALA A 108 7.40 -14.41 14.39
N ARG A 109 7.34 -15.05 13.20
CA ARG A 109 8.51 -15.26 12.35
C ARG A 109 9.07 -13.93 11.81
N TYR A 110 8.22 -13.00 11.38
CA TYR A 110 8.62 -11.64 10.99
C TYR A 110 9.48 -10.97 12.08
N GLN A 111 9.04 -11.06 13.31
CA GLN A 111 9.77 -10.51 14.46
C GLN A 111 11.11 -11.19 14.76
N THR A 112 11.42 -12.33 14.14
CA THR A 112 12.77 -12.95 14.21
C THR A 112 13.71 -12.40 13.13
N ILE A 113 13.19 -11.76 12.11
CA ILE A 113 13.95 -11.23 10.96
C ILE A 113 14.28 -9.76 11.18
N VAL A 114 13.30 -8.96 11.59
CA VAL A 114 13.44 -7.52 11.80
C VAL A 114 13.01 -7.10 13.19
N ASP A 115 13.56 -5.97 13.65
CA ASP A 115 13.12 -5.22 14.81
C ASP A 115 12.63 -3.84 14.37
N CYS A 116 11.34 -3.58 14.55
CA CYS A 116 10.72 -2.36 14.07
C CYS A 116 10.54 -1.36 15.21
N THR A 117 11.21 -0.22 15.11
CA THR A 117 11.27 0.81 16.14
C THR A 117 10.26 1.94 15.92
N GLY A 118 9.70 2.05 14.71
CA GLY A 118 8.69 3.04 14.34
C GLY A 118 7.55 2.42 13.57
N ARG A 119 6.35 2.97 13.76
CA ARG A 119 5.14 2.61 13.04
C ARG A 119 4.31 3.86 12.83
N ASP A 120 4.16 4.29 11.58
CA ASP A 120 3.46 5.50 11.20
C ASP A 120 2.33 5.18 10.23
N LEU A 121 1.23 5.93 10.34
CA LEU A 121 0.13 5.92 9.39
C LEU A 121 0.08 7.25 8.65
N TRP A 122 0.13 7.17 7.32
CA TRP A 122 0.10 8.30 6.41
C TRP A 122 -1.15 8.27 5.54
N MET A 123 -1.70 9.43 5.25
CA MET A 123 -2.67 9.57 4.15
C MET A 123 -1.90 10.04 2.92
N VAL A 124 -1.85 9.20 1.89
CA VAL A 124 -1.04 9.41 0.69
C VAL A 124 -1.94 9.72 -0.49
N GLN A 125 -1.63 10.79 -1.21
CA GLN A 125 -2.36 11.20 -2.41
C GLN A 125 -1.41 11.20 -3.60
N GLN A 126 -1.82 10.54 -4.68
CA GLN A 126 -1.10 10.58 -5.94
C GLN A 126 -1.32 11.94 -6.62
N MET A 127 -0.24 12.64 -6.90
CA MET A 127 -0.27 13.98 -7.52
C MET A 127 0.02 13.95 -9.02
N ARG A 128 0.51 12.82 -9.53
CA ARG A 128 0.81 12.62 -10.96
C ARG A 128 0.73 11.13 -11.31
N ASP A 129 -0.05 10.82 -12.33
CA ASP A 129 -0.04 9.52 -12.99
C ASP A 129 0.93 9.52 -14.18
N ARG A 130 1.49 8.33 -14.50
CA ARG A 130 2.21 8.09 -15.75
C ARG A 130 1.30 7.27 -16.65
N ASP A 131 0.62 7.94 -17.54
CA ASP A 131 -0.07 7.31 -18.66
C ASP A 131 0.92 6.87 -19.74
#